data_c137a063f5444e657ed822e153d5fb30
#
_entry.id   c137a063f5444e657ed822e153d5fb30
#
_cell.length_a   1.000
_cell.length_b   1.000
_cell.length_c   1.000
_cell.angle_alpha   90.00
_cell.angle_beta   90.00
_cell.angle_gamma   90.00
#
_symmetry.space_group_name_H-M   'P 1'
#
loop_
_entity.id
_entity.type
_entity.pdbx_description
1 polymer ?
#
loop_
_entity_poly.entity_id
_entity_poly.type
_entity_poly.pdbx_seq_one_letter_code
_entity_poly.pdbx_strand_id
1 'polypeptide(L)'
;MNKVLVVIDYQNDFVDGALGFEKAKTLEKVIYEKVCTALDEGTSVFFTLDTHDDNYNNSREGRNLPVAHCLDESDGHRLYGSLADFYENPRVTMVKKSGFGSVTLPDVIRSSCSAPDTIEMCGVVTNMCVIANAIILQSEFENADIRILSDLCASFDEKLHDEAIDVMKNMHMTIV
;
A
#
# COMPACT_ATOMS: atom_id res chain seq x y z
N MET A 1 23.07 -1.57 -0.82
CA MET A 1 21.85 -2.34 -1.09
C MET A 1 20.73 -1.34 -1.28
N ASN A 2 20.14 -1.28 -2.45
CA ASN A 2 19.09 -0.33 -2.80
C ASN A 2 17.76 -0.87 -2.29
N LYS A 3 17.26 -0.29 -1.21
CA LYS A 3 16.00 -0.71 -0.58
C LYS A 3 14.87 0.25 -0.90
N VAL A 4 13.69 -0.30 -1.09
CA VAL A 4 12.42 0.43 -1.25
C VAL A 4 11.43 -0.09 -0.21
N LEU A 5 10.68 0.81 0.40
CA LEU A 5 9.49 0.49 1.22
C LEU A 5 8.26 1.10 0.56
N VAL A 6 7.23 0.30 0.37
CA VAL A 6 5.93 0.75 -0.16
C VAL A 6 4.85 0.49 0.89
N VAL A 7 4.21 1.55 1.34
CA VAL A 7 3.03 1.49 2.23
C VAL A 7 1.78 1.64 1.37
N ILE A 8 0.93 0.62 1.38
CA ILE A 8 -0.23 0.50 0.52
C ILE A 8 -1.47 1.04 1.22
N ASP A 9 -2.06 2.11 0.69
CA ASP A 9 -3.40 2.65 0.93
C ASP A 9 -3.80 2.74 2.42
N TYR A 10 -2.88 3.13 3.30
CA TYR A 10 -3.19 3.24 4.72
C TYR A 10 -3.88 4.59 5.02
N GLN A 11 -5.08 4.75 4.44
CA GLN A 11 -5.89 5.96 4.43
C GLN A 11 -7.06 5.87 5.44
N ASN A 12 -7.62 7.03 5.83
CA ASN A 12 -8.70 7.08 6.82
C ASN A 12 -9.88 6.17 6.45
N ASP A 13 -10.32 6.17 5.20
CA ASP A 13 -11.47 5.36 4.79
C ASP A 13 -11.24 3.85 4.90
N PHE A 14 -10.00 3.38 4.81
CA PHE A 14 -9.67 1.96 4.99
C PHE A 14 -9.34 1.58 6.43
N VAL A 15 -9.13 2.54 7.33
CA VAL A 15 -8.75 2.25 8.71
C VAL A 15 -9.92 2.40 9.67
N ASP A 16 -10.60 3.55 9.68
CA ASP A 16 -11.76 3.81 10.55
C ASP A 16 -12.93 4.53 9.86
N GLY A 17 -12.77 4.87 8.57
CA GLY A 17 -13.81 5.52 7.77
C GLY A 17 -14.77 4.54 7.07
N ALA A 18 -15.15 4.85 5.83
CA ALA A 18 -16.22 4.17 5.09
C ALA A 18 -16.01 2.65 4.92
N LEU A 19 -14.78 2.20 4.79
CA LEU A 19 -14.37 0.80 4.65
C LEU A 19 -13.44 0.37 5.80
N GLY A 20 -13.50 1.06 6.94
CA GLY A 20 -12.64 0.80 8.09
C GLY A 20 -12.92 -0.54 8.78
N PHE A 21 -11.90 -1.13 9.39
CA PHE A 21 -12.00 -2.37 10.15
C PHE A 21 -10.98 -2.43 11.30
N GLU A 22 -11.35 -3.14 12.38
CA GLU A 22 -10.60 -3.11 13.64
C GLU A 22 -9.13 -3.54 13.51
N LYS A 23 -8.84 -4.54 12.70
CA LYS A 23 -7.47 -5.00 12.51
C LYS A 23 -6.58 -3.92 11.87
N ALA A 24 -7.11 -3.12 10.92
CA ALA A 24 -6.36 -2.04 10.30
C ALA A 24 -5.88 -1.02 11.34
N LYS A 25 -6.74 -0.65 12.30
CA LYS A 25 -6.39 0.33 13.36
C LYS A 25 -5.16 -0.08 14.19
N THR A 26 -4.95 -1.38 14.33
CA THR A 26 -3.81 -1.90 15.13
C THR A 26 -2.45 -1.72 14.44
N LEU A 27 -2.44 -1.43 13.14
CA LEU A 27 -1.21 -1.34 12.35
C LEU A 27 -0.56 0.05 12.36
N GLU A 28 -1.28 1.09 12.77
CA GLU A 28 -0.78 2.48 12.69
C GLU A 28 0.62 2.64 13.28
N LYS A 29 0.77 2.26 14.54
CA LYS A 29 2.04 2.43 15.26
C LYS A 29 3.18 1.65 14.62
N VAL A 30 2.94 0.39 14.27
CA VAL A 30 4.00 -0.48 13.72
C VAL A 30 4.40 -0.08 12.30
N ILE A 31 3.46 0.42 11.49
CA ILE A 31 3.77 0.99 10.16
C ILE A 31 4.55 2.29 10.32
N TYR A 32 4.13 3.19 11.23
CA TYR A 32 4.84 4.43 11.49
C TYR A 32 6.30 4.18 11.90
N GLU A 33 6.53 3.29 12.87
CA GLU A 33 7.87 2.91 13.33
C GLU A 33 8.71 2.29 12.19
N LYS A 34 8.09 1.46 11.35
CA LYS A 34 8.75 0.88 10.17
C LYS A 34 9.18 1.95 9.16
N VAL A 35 8.32 2.92 8.88
CA VAL A 35 8.65 4.05 7.98
C VAL A 35 9.79 4.89 8.55
N CYS A 36 9.75 5.23 9.84
CA CYS A 36 10.84 5.96 10.48
C CYS A 36 12.17 5.23 10.36
N THR A 37 12.18 3.92 10.68
CA THR A 37 13.38 3.08 10.56
C THR A 37 13.91 3.04 9.12
N ALA A 38 13.02 2.87 8.14
CA ALA A 38 13.39 2.85 6.73
C ALA A 38 14.03 4.17 6.28
N LEU A 39 13.46 5.31 6.71
CA LEU A 39 14.03 6.64 6.43
C LEU A 39 15.40 6.83 7.08
N ASP A 40 15.60 6.36 8.31
CA ASP A 40 16.88 6.44 9.01
C ASP A 40 17.97 5.58 8.34
N GLU A 41 17.57 4.45 7.76
CA GLU A 41 18.44 3.57 6.98
C GLU A 41 18.71 4.07 5.54
N GLY A 42 18.10 5.18 5.12
CA GLY A 42 18.24 5.73 3.77
C GLY A 42 17.44 4.97 2.69
N THR A 43 16.43 4.20 3.09
CA THR A 43 15.50 3.51 2.21
C THR A 43 14.59 4.52 1.51
N SER A 44 14.32 4.33 0.21
CA SER A 44 13.33 5.12 -0.52
C SER A 44 11.92 4.69 -0.11
N VAL A 45 11.09 5.64 0.34
CA VAL A 45 9.74 5.35 0.88
C VAL A 45 8.66 5.90 -0.04
N PHE A 46 7.68 5.06 -0.35
CA PHE A 46 6.51 5.39 -1.17
C PHE A 46 5.23 5.03 -0.43
N PHE A 47 4.23 5.90 -0.54
CA PHE A 47 2.86 5.61 -0.12
C PHE A 47 1.97 5.58 -1.35
N THR A 48 1.19 4.52 -1.54
CA THR A 48 0.09 4.58 -2.49
C THR A 48 -1.14 5.17 -1.83
N LEU A 49 -1.91 5.92 -2.62
CA LEU A 49 -3.17 6.51 -2.20
C LEU A 49 -4.24 6.10 -3.21
N ASP A 50 -5.16 5.27 -2.78
CA ASP A 50 -6.35 5.00 -3.57
C ASP A 50 -7.15 6.30 -3.73
N THR A 51 -7.52 6.62 -4.97
CA THR A 51 -8.04 7.96 -5.29
C THR A 51 -9.18 7.85 -6.28
N HIS A 52 -10.36 8.25 -5.85
CA HIS A 52 -11.57 8.26 -6.65
C HIS A 52 -12.12 9.68 -6.82
N ASP A 53 -12.91 9.89 -7.84
CA ASP A 53 -13.65 11.11 -8.08
C ASP A 53 -15.14 10.96 -7.73
N ASP A 54 -15.91 12.05 -7.85
CA ASP A 54 -17.36 12.06 -7.60
C ASP A 54 -18.15 11.11 -8.48
N ASN A 55 -17.55 10.61 -9.56
CA ASN A 55 -18.17 9.65 -10.48
C ASN A 55 -17.94 8.19 -10.07
N TYR A 56 -17.36 7.94 -8.88
CA TYR A 56 -17.03 6.61 -8.37
C TYR A 56 -18.16 5.58 -8.58
N ASN A 57 -19.40 5.93 -8.21
CA ASN A 57 -20.55 5.02 -8.29
C ASN A 57 -20.87 4.53 -9.72
N ASN A 58 -20.40 5.24 -10.74
CA ASN A 58 -20.55 4.84 -12.15
C ASN A 58 -19.34 4.04 -12.65
N SER A 59 -18.29 3.92 -11.87
CA SER A 59 -17.13 3.10 -12.20
C SER A 59 -17.47 1.60 -12.14
N ARG A 60 -16.59 0.75 -12.67
CA ARG A 60 -16.74 -0.70 -12.51
C ARG A 60 -16.68 -1.09 -11.04
N GLU A 61 -15.77 -0.47 -10.29
CA GLU A 61 -15.60 -0.72 -8.86
C GLU A 61 -16.83 -0.29 -8.08
N GLY A 62 -17.30 0.94 -8.26
CA GLY A 62 -18.47 1.46 -7.55
C GLY A 62 -19.77 0.67 -7.81
N ARG A 63 -19.90 0.03 -8.98
CA ARG A 63 -21.03 -0.88 -9.21
C ARG A 63 -20.94 -2.20 -8.45
N ASN A 64 -19.74 -2.65 -8.08
CA ASN A 64 -19.52 -3.88 -7.32
C ASN A 64 -19.40 -3.60 -5.81
N LEU A 65 -18.93 -2.42 -5.44
CA LEU A 65 -18.80 -1.93 -4.06
C LEU A 65 -19.42 -0.53 -3.99
N PRO A 66 -20.75 -0.41 -3.79
CA PRO A 66 -21.45 0.89 -3.82
C PRO A 66 -21.25 1.69 -2.52
N VAL A 67 -20.01 1.79 -2.08
CA VAL A 67 -19.57 2.58 -0.92
C VAL A 67 -18.48 3.53 -1.41
N ALA A 68 -18.84 4.79 -1.64
CA ALA A 68 -17.87 5.80 -2.03
C ALA A 68 -16.83 5.97 -0.93
N HIS A 69 -15.56 5.92 -1.31
CA HIS A 69 -14.42 6.01 -0.41
C HIS A 69 -13.24 6.67 -1.11
N CYS A 70 -12.29 7.14 -0.34
CA CYS A 70 -11.06 7.77 -0.83
C CYS A 70 -11.31 8.79 -1.95
N LEU A 71 -12.40 9.58 -1.85
CA LEU A 71 -12.67 10.64 -2.81
C LEU A 71 -11.56 11.70 -2.70
N ASP A 72 -11.03 12.12 -3.83
CA ASP A 72 -9.90 13.06 -3.86
C ASP A 72 -10.21 14.32 -3.03
N GLU A 73 -9.22 14.79 -2.30
CA GLU A 73 -9.30 15.93 -1.37
C GLU A 73 -10.24 15.73 -0.15
N SER A 74 -10.92 14.59 -0.01
CA SER A 74 -11.72 14.29 1.18
C SER A 74 -10.84 13.94 2.39
N ASP A 75 -11.42 14.00 3.59
CA ASP A 75 -10.75 13.51 4.79
C ASP A 75 -10.49 12.00 4.74
N GLY A 76 -11.42 11.23 4.14
CA GLY A 76 -11.27 9.79 3.92
C GLY A 76 -10.08 9.40 3.07
N HIS A 77 -9.70 10.26 2.11
CA HIS A 77 -8.54 10.08 1.23
C HIS A 77 -7.19 10.28 1.93
N ARG A 78 -7.15 10.98 3.06
CA ARG A 78 -5.88 11.28 3.75
C ARG A 78 -5.28 10.05 4.41
N LEU A 79 -3.96 10.04 4.57
CA LEU A 79 -3.28 9.04 5.38
C LEU A 79 -3.81 9.05 6.82
N TYR A 80 -3.95 7.86 7.40
CA TYR A 80 -4.52 7.70 8.73
C TYR A 80 -3.54 8.08 9.85
N GLY A 81 -4.08 8.76 10.84
CA GLY A 81 -3.41 9.03 12.12
C GLY A 81 -2.05 9.71 11.95
N SER A 82 -1.06 9.21 12.68
CA SER A 82 0.30 9.74 12.67
C SER A 82 1.03 9.61 11.32
N LEU A 83 0.55 8.73 10.42
CA LEU A 83 1.16 8.62 9.09
C LEU A 83 0.92 9.88 8.24
N ALA A 84 -0.05 10.71 8.58
CA ALA A 84 -0.27 12.01 7.94
C ALA A 84 0.95 12.96 8.06
N ASP A 85 1.80 12.79 9.06
CA ASP A 85 3.02 13.58 9.24
C ASP A 85 4.00 13.39 8.06
N PHE A 86 3.90 12.27 7.34
CA PHE A 86 4.79 12.00 6.20
C PHE A 86 4.45 12.78 4.94
N TYR A 87 3.31 13.46 4.85
CA TYR A 87 3.03 14.37 3.71
C TYR A 87 4.06 15.48 3.55
N GLU A 88 4.59 15.98 4.66
CA GLU A 88 5.57 17.07 4.66
C GLU A 88 7.03 16.56 4.58
N ASN A 89 7.23 15.25 4.54
CA ASN A 89 8.58 14.68 4.50
C ASN A 89 9.10 14.59 3.06
N PRO A 90 10.14 15.36 2.68
CA PRO A 90 10.65 15.40 1.30
C PRO A 90 11.30 14.08 0.84
N ARG A 91 11.54 13.13 1.74
CA ARG A 91 12.09 11.80 1.42
C ARG A 91 11.00 10.75 1.18
N VAL A 92 9.73 11.14 1.25
CA VAL A 92 8.58 10.27 1.04
C VAL A 92 7.85 10.70 -0.22
N THR A 93 7.46 9.73 -1.04
CA THR A 93 6.74 9.99 -2.29
C THR A 93 5.33 9.43 -2.21
N MET A 94 4.33 10.29 -2.46
CA MET A 94 2.92 9.89 -2.55
C MET A 94 2.58 9.53 -3.99
N VAL A 95 1.90 8.40 -4.19
CA VAL A 95 1.52 7.88 -5.52
C VAL A 95 0.02 7.63 -5.55
N LYS A 96 -0.74 8.51 -6.19
CA LYS A 96 -2.18 8.32 -6.41
C LYS A 96 -2.42 7.20 -7.43
N LYS A 97 -3.44 6.38 -7.18
CA LYS A 97 -3.92 5.32 -8.08
C LYS A 97 -5.44 5.27 -8.07
N SER A 98 -6.05 4.76 -9.12
CA SER A 98 -7.52 4.67 -9.28
C SER A 98 -8.03 3.23 -9.38
N GLY A 99 -7.27 2.28 -8.95
CA GLY A 99 -7.62 0.85 -8.95
C GLY A 99 -6.74 0.10 -7.97
N PHE A 100 -6.95 -1.20 -7.79
CA PHE A 100 -6.25 -1.98 -6.78
C PHE A 100 -4.72 -1.92 -6.94
N GLY A 101 -4.20 -2.09 -8.16
CA GLY A 101 -2.78 -1.96 -8.45
C GLY A 101 -2.46 -0.66 -9.18
N SER A 102 -1.31 -0.06 -8.89
CA SER A 102 -0.80 1.13 -9.55
C SER A 102 0.17 0.76 -10.68
N VAL A 103 -0.25 0.94 -11.93
CA VAL A 103 0.63 0.71 -13.10
C VAL A 103 1.71 1.78 -13.24
N THR A 104 1.59 2.89 -12.55
CA THR A 104 2.57 4.00 -12.57
C THR A 104 3.60 3.89 -11.44
N LEU A 105 3.31 3.13 -10.39
CA LEU A 105 4.19 2.97 -9.23
C LEU A 105 5.60 2.49 -9.62
N PRO A 106 5.78 1.52 -10.53
CA PRO A 106 7.13 1.10 -10.95
C PRO A 106 7.95 2.24 -11.55
N ASP A 107 7.36 3.09 -12.38
CA ASP A 107 8.08 4.21 -13.00
C ASP A 107 8.45 5.27 -11.96
N VAL A 108 7.57 5.52 -10.99
CA VAL A 108 7.86 6.43 -9.87
C VAL A 108 9.01 5.88 -9.02
N ILE A 109 9.03 4.58 -8.72
CA ILE A 109 10.13 3.93 -8.00
C ILE A 109 11.43 4.06 -8.81
N ARG A 110 11.42 3.79 -10.12
CA ARG A 110 12.61 3.89 -10.97
C ARG A 110 13.22 5.29 -10.99
N SER A 111 12.41 6.33 -10.85
CA SER A 111 12.90 7.70 -10.80
C SER A 111 13.78 8.00 -9.57
N SER A 112 13.58 7.28 -8.48
CA SER A 112 14.31 7.42 -7.22
C SER A 112 15.32 6.28 -7.00
N CYS A 113 14.98 5.07 -7.47
CA CYS A 113 15.77 3.85 -7.33
C CYS A 113 15.61 2.99 -8.59
N SER A 114 16.54 3.13 -9.54
CA SER A 114 16.44 2.50 -10.86
C SER A 114 16.50 0.96 -10.81
N ALA A 115 17.17 0.40 -9.83
CA ALA A 115 17.33 -1.04 -9.65
C ALA A 115 17.32 -1.39 -8.15
N PRO A 116 16.16 -1.56 -7.54
CA PRO A 116 16.06 -1.97 -6.15
C PRO A 116 16.53 -3.43 -6.00
N ASP A 117 17.32 -3.68 -4.96
CA ASP A 117 17.69 -5.05 -4.54
C ASP A 117 16.52 -5.70 -3.75
N THR A 118 15.78 -4.87 -3.02
CA THR A 118 14.68 -5.30 -2.15
C THR A 118 13.54 -4.28 -2.19
N ILE A 119 12.31 -4.77 -2.32
CA ILE A 119 11.09 -3.97 -2.18
C ILE A 119 10.26 -4.58 -1.05
N GLU A 120 10.20 -3.89 0.09
CA GLU A 120 9.34 -4.25 1.22
C GLU A 120 7.97 -3.60 1.05
N MET A 121 6.92 -4.34 1.39
CA MET A 121 5.54 -3.88 1.23
C MET A 121 4.73 -4.15 2.49
N CYS A 122 3.90 -3.18 2.89
CA CYS A 122 2.94 -3.29 3.99
C CYS A 122 1.69 -2.47 3.69
N GLY A 123 0.68 -2.54 4.55
CA GLY A 123 -0.56 -1.75 4.43
C GLY A 123 -1.81 -2.59 4.18
N VAL A 124 -2.81 -2.01 3.51
CA VAL A 124 -4.15 -2.59 3.36
C VAL A 124 -4.68 -2.44 1.92
N VAL A 125 -5.55 -3.31 1.43
CA VAL A 125 -6.04 -4.56 2.03
C VAL A 125 -5.23 -5.71 1.42
N THR A 126 -4.82 -6.67 2.23
CA THR A 126 -3.84 -7.71 1.82
C THR A 126 -4.24 -8.43 0.53
N ASN A 127 -5.48 -8.90 0.45
CA ASN A 127 -6.01 -9.67 -0.68
C ASN A 127 -6.52 -8.81 -1.85
N MET A 128 -6.28 -7.51 -1.82
CA MET A 128 -6.68 -6.56 -2.87
C MET A 128 -5.48 -5.69 -3.28
N CYS A 129 -5.34 -4.50 -2.71
CA CYS A 129 -4.32 -3.54 -3.12
C CYS A 129 -2.89 -4.02 -2.86
N VAL A 130 -2.65 -4.73 -1.75
CA VAL A 130 -1.29 -5.23 -1.44
C VAL A 130 -0.86 -6.26 -2.48
N ILE A 131 -1.62 -7.34 -2.66
CA ILE A 131 -1.27 -8.39 -3.64
C ILE A 131 -1.24 -7.86 -5.08
N ALA A 132 -2.15 -6.94 -5.46
CA ALA A 132 -2.18 -6.36 -6.80
C ALA A 132 -0.90 -5.57 -7.10
N ASN A 133 -0.44 -4.73 -6.17
CA ASN A 133 0.80 -4.00 -6.33
C ASN A 133 2.03 -4.91 -6.23
N ALA A 134 2.01 -5.93 -5.39
CA ALA A 134 3.10 -6.90 -5.26
C ALA A 134 3.35 -7.64 -6.59
N ILE A 135 2.29 -8.07 -7.27
CA ILE A 135 2.37 -8.73 -8.59
C ILE A 135 2.94 -7.77 -9.64
N ILE A 136 2.49 -6.51 -9.67
CA ILE A 136 3.00 -5.50 -10.59
C ILE A 136 4.50 -5.26 -10.35
N LEU A 137 4.89 -5.03 -9.10
CA LEU A 137 6.28 -4.75 -8.74
C LEU A 137 7.20 -5.94 -9.02
N GLN A 138 6.75 -7.17 -8.74
CA GLN A 138 7.51 -8.38 -9.07
C GLN A 138 7.72 -8.54 -10.58
N SER A 139 6.69 -8.22 -11.37
CA SER A 139 6.78 -8.31 -12.83
C SER A 139 7.70 -7.26 -13.45
N GLU A 140 7.78 -6.08 -12.84
CA GLU A 140 8.56 -4.95 -13.32
C GLU A 140 10.01 -4.92 -12.81
N PHE A 141 10.25 -5.51 -11.63
CA PHE A 141 11.55 -5.61 -10.99
C PHE A 141 11.97 -7.08 -10.81
N GLU A 142 12.19 -7.76 -11.93
CA GLU A 142 12.42 -9.23 -12.01
C GLU A 142 13.55 -9.75 -11.09
N ASN A 143 14.50 -8.89 -10.74
CA ASN A 143 15.66 -9.26 -9.91
C ASN A 143 15.55 -8.75 -8.46
N ALA A 144 14.50 -8.01 -8.11
CA ALA A 144 14.28 -7.55 -6.74
C ALA A 144 13.67 -8.64 -5.87
N ASP A 145 14.10 -8.72 -4.61
CA ASP A 145 13.42 -9.51 -3.60
C ASP A 145 12.17 -8.75 -3.12
N ILE A 146 10.99 -9.20 -3.54
CA ILE A 146 9.72 -8.64 -3.10
C ILE A 146 9.38 -9.25 -1.74
N ARG A 147 9.31 -8.42 -0.70
CA ARG A 147 9.07 -8.82 0.68
C ARG A 147 7.74 -8.28 1.18
N ILE A 148 6.88 -9.17 1.61
CA ILE A 148 5.60 -8.82 2.22
C ILE A 148 5.76 -8.87 3.75
N LEU A 149 5.62 -7.72 4.39
CA LEU A 149 5.66 -7.61 5.84
C LEU A 149 4.27 -8.00 6.38
N SER A 150 4.05 -9.31 6.53
CA SER A 150 2.72 -9.88 6.75
C SER A 150 2.06 -9.34 8.02
N ASP A 151 2.83 -9.15 9.10
CA ASP A 151 2.35 -8.60 10.36
C ASP A 151 1.98 -7.10 10.27
N LEU A 152 2.40 -6.43 9.20
CA LEU A 152 2.07 -5.04 8.86
C LEU A 152 1.03 -4.94 7.74
N CYS A 153 0.37 -6.05 7.42
CA CYS A 153 -0.73 -6.11 6.46
C CYS A 153 -2.01 -6.60 7.14
N ALA A 154 -3.16 -6.19 6.64
CA ALA A 154 -4.44 -6.66 7.13
C ALA A 154 -5.51 -6.75 6.03
N SER A 155 -6.54 -7.55 6.29
CA SER A 155 -7.75 -7.66 5.49
C SER A 155 -8.99 -7.62 6.38
N PHE A 156 -10.14 -7.31 5.80
CA PHE A 156 -11.46 -7.44 6.46
C PHE A 156 -11.77 -8.89 6.86
N ASP A 157 -11.19 -9.85 6.16
CA ASP A 157 -11.38 -11.29 6.33
C ASP A 157 -10.00 -11.93 6.50
N GLU A 158 -9.77 -12.53 7.68
CA GLU A 158 -8.49 -13.18 8.01
C GLU A 158 -8.19 -14.35 7.08
N LYS A 159 -9.21 -15.10 6.65
CA LYS A 159 -9.03 -16.21 5.72
C LYS A 159 -8.53 -15.72 4.37
N LEU A 160 -9.11 -14.61 3.85
CA LEU A 160 -8.65 -14.02 2.59
C LEU A 160 -7.25 -13.39 2.74
N HIS A 161 -6.90 -12.89 3.93
CA HIS A 161 -5.54 -12.47 4.24
C HIS A 161 -4.57 -13.63 4.06
N ASP A 162 -4.83 -14.74 4.76
CA ASP A 162 -3.97 -15.94 4.74
C ASP A 162 -3.85 -16.51 3.31
N GLU A 163 -4.97 -16.63 2.59
CA GLU A 163 -4.99 -17.10 1.20
C GLU A 163 -4.14 -16.21 0.29
N ALA A 164 -4.19 -14.87 0.45
CA ALA A 164 -3.38 -13.95 -0.33
C ALA A 164 -1.89 -14.07 0.01
N ILE A 165 -1.54 -14.23 1.28
CA ILE A 165 -0.15 -14.49 1.72
C ILE A 165 0.36 -15.80 1.11
N ASP A 166 -0.43 -16.88 1.15
CA ASP A 166 -0.06 -18.16 0.54
C ASP A 166 0.15 -18.05 -0.97
N VAL A 167 -0.71 -17.30 -1.67
CA VAL A 167 -0.54 -17.03 -3.12
C VAL A 167 0.77 -16.29 -3.38
N MET A 168 1.04 -15.20 -2.67
CA MET A 168 2.26 -14.41 -2.84
C MET A 168 3.51 -15.24 -2.53
N LYS A 169 3.47 -16.06 -1.50
CA LYS A 169 4.54 -17.02 -1.17
C LYS A 169 4.78 -18.04 -2.28
N ASN A 170 3.69 -18.57 -2.87
CA ASN A 170 3.80 -19.52 -3.99
C ASN A 170 4.30 -18.85 -5.28
N MET A 171 4.16 -17.54 -5.41
CA MET A 171 4.75 -16.72 -6.46
C MET A 171 6.22 -16.31 -6.17
N HIS A 172 6.86 -16.92 -5.19
CA HIS A 172 8.23 -16.70 -4.76
C HIS A 172 8.52 -15.34 -4.12
N MET A 173 7.51 -14.66 -3.58
CA MET A 173 7.72 -13.49 -2.74
C MET A 173 8.16 -13.92 -1.34
N THR A 174 9.03 -13.15 -0.70
CA THR A 174 9.48 -13.41 0.66
C THR A 174 8.44 -12.91 1.66
N ILE A 175 7.90 -13.78 2.49
CA ILE A 175 6.99 -13.40 3.58
C ILE A 175 7.79 -13.21 4.87
N VAL A 176 7.64 -12.04 5.49
CA VAL A 176 8.40 -11.61 6.69
C VAL A 176 7.43 -11.30 7.82
#